data_af7f68baafade5db2b56001c271c5fa9
#
_entry.id   af7f68baafade5db2b56001c271c5fa9
#
_cell.length_a   1.000
_cell.length_b   1.000
_cell.length_c   1.000
_cell.angle_alpha   90.00
_cell.angle_beta   90.00
_cell.angle_gamma   90.00
#
_symmetry.space_group_name_H-M   'P 1'
#
loop_
_entity.id
_entity.type
_entity.pdbx_description
1 polymer ?
#
loop_
_entity_poly.entity_id
_entity_poly.type
_entity_poly.pdbx_seq_one_letter_code
_entity_poly.pdbx_strand_id
1 'polypeptide(L)'
;EYARTGHLKFVKKTESMEKWEHFFETGELHCPDPEAEPDAFWNGEEFLDYLKQTTLKPLAPNYENWYAYYHLGILEFRKGNDKIAKEMYETSLKLQENAWALHGLACLSIHEGNKNLAALYAQRGMELKRHCLSYQKEGLKILSQCEAYRAILQQYAVMDEDMKSIGRVQYYYALGLVKTGRLEEADKLLNSEEGIMVDDVREGEDSIQDLWEILNHELYQDRASLPYRYTFHAN
;
A
#
# COMPACT_ATOMS: atom_id res chain seq x y z
N GLU A 1 -24.04 14.74 2.66
CA GLU A 1 -25.25 15.51 3.02
C GLU A 1 -24.95 17.02 3.17
N TYR A 2 -23.95 17.43 3.94
CA TYR A 2 -23.59 18.85 4.13
C TYR A 2 -23.14 19.55 2.85
N ALA A 3 -22.36 18.89 1.98
CA ALA A 3 -21.97 19.46 0.68
C ALA A 3 -23.17 19.64 -0.25
N ARG A 4 -24.16 18.72 -0.18
CA ARG A 4 -25.39 18.74 -0.99
C ARG A 4 -26.44 19.77 -0.52
N THR A 5 -26.43 20.13 0.76
CA THR A 5 -27.39 21.11 1.33
C THR A 5 -26.89 22.55 1.33
N GLY A 6 -25.66 22.80 0.86
CA GLY A 6 -25.08 24.14 0.78
C GLY A 6 -24.76 24.81 2.13
N HIS A 7 -24.80 24.07 3.24
CA HIS A 7 -24.55 24.61 4.58
C HIS A 7 -23.05 24.75 4.93
N LEU A 8 -22.15 24.10 4.18
CA LEU A 8 -20.71 24.31 4.33
C LEU A 8 -20.15 24.92 3.03
N LYS A 9 -19.74 26.17 3.13
CA LYS A 9 -18.93 26.81 2.08
C LYS A 9 -17.47 26.55 2.39
N PHE A 10 -16.85 25.65 1.65
CA PHE A 10 -15.41 25.50 1.70
C PHE A 10 -14.75 26.72 1.04
N VAL A 11 -13.81 27.34 1.76
CA VAL A 11 -13.10 28.55 1.28
C VAL A 11 -12.23 28.22 0.05
N LYS A 12 -11.80 26.95 -0.08
CA LYS A 12 -11.05 26.44 -1.23
C LYS A 12 -11.42 24.97 -1.44
N LYS A 13 -11.96 24.65 -2.61
CA LYS A 13 -12.19 23.27 -3.03
C LYS A 13 -10.89 22.69 -3.58
N THR A 14 -10.67 21.40 -3.32
CA THR A 14 -9.62 20.63 -3.99
C THR A 14 -10.18 20.03 -5.28
N GLU A 15 -9.32 19.69 -6.22
CA GLU A 15 -9.71 19.01 -7.46
C GLU A 15 -10.49 17.71 -7.19
N SER A 16 -10.06 16.94 -6.19
CA SER A 16 -10.75 15.74 -5.78
C SER A 16 -12.18 16.01 -5.30
N MET A 17 -12.40 17.11 -4.55
CA MET A 17 -13.75 17.48 -4.11
C MET A 17 -14.66 17.85 -5.28
N GLU A 18 -14.14 18.54 -6.30
CA GLU A 18 -14.91 18.89 -7.49
C GLU A 18 -15.33 17.67 -8.30
N LYS A 19 -14.45 16.65 -8.42
CA LYS A 19 -14.76 15.37 -9.06
C LYS A 19 -15.88 14.63 -8.33
N TRP A 20 -15.87 14.61 -6.98
CA TRP A 20 -16.92 13.98 -6.19
C TRP A 20 -18.23 14.74 -6.22
N GLU A 21 -18.22 16.09 -6.24
CA GLU A 21 -19.43 16.89 -6.44
C GLU A 21 -20.07 16.60 -7.80
N HIS A 22 -19.28 16.57 -8.87
CA HIS A 22 -19.76 16.20 -10.20
C HIS A 22 -20.43 14.83 -10.21
N PHE A 23 -19.79 13.83 -9.56
CA PHE A 23 -20.38 12.48 -9.44
C PHE A 23 -21.74 12.51 -8.73
N PHE A 24 -21.89 13.26 -7.65
CA PHE A 24 -23.17 13.37 -6.94
C PHE A 24 -24.25 14.08 -7.72
N GLU A 25 -23.89 15.00 -8.60
CA GLU A 25 -24.83 15.76 -9.44
C GLU A 25 -25.28 14.94 -10.67
N THR A 26 -24.37 14.22 -11.29
CA THR A 26 -24.61 13.59 -12.60
C THR A 26 -24.73 12.06 -12.54
N GLY A 27 -24.16 11.43 -11.52
CA GLY A 27 -23.98 9.98 -11.46
C GLY A 27 -22.76 9.47 -12.23
N GLU A 28 -22.02 10.34 -12.93
CA GLU A 28 -20.83 9.98 -13.70
C GLU A 28 -19.57 10.16 -12.84
N LEU A 29 -18.90 9.07 -12.53
CA LEU A 29 -17.62 9.09 -11.82
C LEU A 29 -16.49 9.33 -12.82
N HIS A 30 -15.62 10.28 -12.50
CA HIS A 30 -14.37 10.47 -13.24
C HIS A 30 -13.59 9.15 -13.31
N CYS A 31 -13.08 8.83 -14.50
CA CYS A 31 -12.22 7.67 -14.72
C CYS A 31 -10.78 8.18 -14.93
N PRO A 32 -9.91 8.10 -13.91
CA PRO A 32 -8.55 8.60 -14.01
C PRO A 32 -7.70 7.69 -14.88
N ASP A 33 -6.54 8.21 -15.29
CA ASP A 33 -5.46 7.39 -15.80
C ASP A 33 -5.03 6.37 -14.70
N PRO A 34 -4.88 5.07 -15.01
CA PRO A 34 -4.43 4.07 -14.03
C PRO A 34 -3.04 4.35 -13.45
N GLU A 35 -2.24 5.22 -14.08
CA GLU A 35 -0.97 5.70 -13.55
C GLU A 35 -1.13 6.83 -12.52
N ALA A 36 -2.27 7.50 -12.46
CA ALA A 36 -2.53 8.57 -11.48
C ALA A 36 -2.65 8.00 -10.05
N GLU A 37 -2.45 8.88 -9.05
CA GLU A 37 -2.81 8.56 -7.66
C GLU A 37 -4.34 8.55 -7.52
N PRO A 38 -4.91 7.61 -6.73
CA PRO A 38 -6.36 7.59 -6.51
C PRO A 38 -6.79 8.81 -5.71
N ASP A 39 -7.94 9.36 -6.06
CA ASP A 39 -8.57 10.41 -5.28
C ASP A 39 -9.00 9.86 -3.91
N ALA A 40 -9.08 10.77 -2.91
CA ALA A 40 -9.70 10.44 -1.65
C ALA A 40 -11.15 9.97 -1.89
N PHE A 41 -11.56 8.87 -1.27
CA PHE A 41 -12.88 8.30 -1.46
C PHE A 41 -13.84 8.68 -0.33
N TRP A 42 -15.10 8.81 -0.67
CA TRP A 42 -16.18 8.95 0.29
C TRP A 42 -16.57 7.57 0.84
N ASN A 43 -16.94 7.46 2.11
CA ASN A 43 -17.08 6.16 2.77
C ASN A 43 -18.44 5.93 3.48
N GLY A 44 -19.43 6.74 3.19
CA GLY A 44 -20.77 6.59 3.76
C GLY A 44 -21.59 5.46 3.10
N GLU A 45 -22.60 4.93 3.83
CA GLU A 45 -23.48 3.89 3.29
C GLU A 45 -24.30 4.40 2.09
N GLU A 46 -24.79 5.62 2.17
CA GLU A 46 -25.52 6.28 1.08
C GLU A 46 -24.66 6.40 -0.19
N PHE A 47 -23.37 6.66 -0.02
CA PHE A 47 -22.43 6.70 -1.14
C PHE A 47 -22.28 5.34 -1.80
N LEU A 48 -22.15 4.26 -1.02
CA LEU A 48 -22.04 2.89 -1.56
C LEU A 48 -23.28 2.53 -2.37
N ASP A 49 -24.46 2.82 -1.86
CA ASP A 49 -25.71 2.48 -2.55
C ASP A 49 -25.86 3.30 -3.85
N TYR A 50 -25.50 4.56 -3.83
CA TYR A 50 -25.50 5.40 -5.02
C TYR A 50 -24.48 4.92 -6.06
N LEU A 51 -23.26 4.59 -5.64
CA LEU A 51 -22.23 4.05 -6.53
C LEU A 51 -22.68 2.72 -7.13
N LYS A 52 -23.32 1.82 -6.38
CA LYS A 52 -23.92 0.58 -6.90
C LYS A 52 -24.97 0.84 -7.97
N GLN A 53 -25.88 1.77 -7.72
CA GLN A 53 -26.93 2.13 -8.66
C GLN A 53 -26.40 2.65 -10.00
N THR A 54 -25.33 3.42 -9.94
CA THR A 54 -24.69 4.05 -11.11
C THR A 54 -23.62 3.19 -11.79
N THR A 55 -23.32 1.99 -11.23
CA THR A 55 -22.25 1.11 -11.74
C THR A 55 -22.74 -0.28 -12.12
N LEU A 56 -23.54 -0.96 -11.28
CA LEU A 56 -23.77 -2.39 -11.41
C LEU A 56 -24.88 -2.78 -12.41
N LYS A 57 -25.57 -1.84 -13.03
CA LYS A 57 -26.60 -2.12 -14.04
C LYS A 57 -26.01 -1.92 -15.43
N PRO A 58 -26.34 -2.79 -16.39
CA PRO A 58 -25.99 -2.55 -17.79
C PRO A 58 -26.47 -1.16 -18.25
N LEU A 59 -25.62 -0.44 -18.98
CA LEU A 59 -25.86 0.93 -19.43
C LEU A 59 -25.86 2.00 -18.32
N ALA A 60 -25.54 1.65 -17.08
CA ALA A 60 -25.30 2.66 -16.05
C ALA A 60 -24.07 3.51 -16.39
N PRO A 61 -24.02 4.79 -15.96
CA PRO A 61 -22.93 5.70 -16.31
C PRO A 61 -21.52 5.15 -16.09
N ASN A 62 -21.33 4.35 -15.03
CA ASN A 62 -20.03 3.82 -14.63
C ASN A 62 -19.86 2.31 -14.89
N TYR A 63 -20.70 1.70 -15.73
CA TYR A 63 -20.66 0.26 -15.98
C TYR A 63 -19.34 -0.24 -16.56
N GLU A 64 -18.67 0.56 -17.36
CA GLU A 64 -17.33 0.27 -17.93
C GLU A 64 -16.20 1.06 -17.26
N ASN A 65 -16.46 1.67 -16.11
CA ASN A 65 -15.49 2.48 -15.38
C ASN A 65 -14.75 1.63 -14.33
N TRP A 66 -13.51 1.25 -14.62
CA TRP A 66 -12.67 0.46 -13.70
C TRP A 66 -12.53 1.09 -12.30
N TYR A 67 -12.49 2.42 -12.24
CA TYR A 67 -12.31 3.18 -11.01
C TYR A 67 -13.53 3.08 -10.08
N ALA A 68 -14.73 3.03 -10.66
CA ALA A 68 -15.96 2.79 -9.90
C ALA A 68 -15.94 1.41 -9.23
N TYR A 69 -15.52 0.37 -9.94
CA TYR A 69 -15.39 -0.98 -9.36
C TYR A 69 -14.28 -1.06 -8.30
N TYR A 70 -13.17 -0.34 -8.49
CA TYR A 70 -12.15 -0.22 -7.45
C TYR A 70 -12.72 0.36 -6.15
N HIS A 71 -13.46 1.47 -6.21
CA HIS A 71 -14.11 2.07 -5.04
C HIS A 71 -15.17 1.16 -4.42
N LEU A 72 -15.96 0.45 -5.23
CA LEU A 72 -16.89 -0.57 -4.72
C LEU A 72 -16.14 -1.66 -3.95
N GLY A 73 -15.01 -2.11 -4.46
CA GLY A 73 -14.16 -3.09 -3.77
C GLY A 73 -13.71 -2.61 -2.39
N ILE A 74 -13.23 -1.37 -2.27
CA ILE A 74 -12.83 -0.78 -0.99
C ILE A 74 -14.01 -0.75 0.00
N LEU A 75 -15.16 -0.25 -0.44
CA LEU A 75 -16.32 -0.06 0.41
C LEU A 75 -16.91 -1.39 0.88
N GLU A 76 -16.97 -2.39 0.00
CA GLU A 76 -17.43 -3.73 0.35
C GLU A 76 -16.46 -4.44 1.29
N PHE A 77 -15.14 -4.29 1.09
CA PHE A 77 -14.14 -4.85 2.00
C PHE A 77 -14.25 -4.24 3.39
N ARG A 78 -14.44 -2.93 3.50
CA ARG A 78 -14.67 -2.26 4.79
C ARG A 78 -15.94 -2.70 5.50
N LYS A 79 -16.95 -3.16 4.78
CA LYS A 79 -18.17 -3.76 5.33
C LYS A 79 -18.01 -5.23 5.72
N GLY A 80 -16.87 -5.86 5.42
CA GLY A 80 -16.63 -7.29 5.63
C GLY A 80 -17.28 -8.19 4.57
N ASN A 81 -17.67 -7.62 3.45
CA ASN A 81 -18.24 -8.36 2.32
C ASN A 81 -17.16 -8.87 1.36
N ASP A 82 -16.21 -9.66 1.87
CA ASP A 82 -14.96 -10.05 1.20
C ASP A 82 -15.17 -10.63 -0.20
N LYS A 83 -16.18 -11.48 -0.39
CA LYS A 83 -16.49 -12.07 -1.70
C LYS A 83 -16.89 -11.01 -2.73
N ILE A 84 -17.74 -10.07 -2.31
CA ILE A 84 -18.19 -8.98 -3.19
C ILE A 84 -17.01 -8.04 -3.48
N ALA A 85 -16.23 -7.71 -2.47
CA ALA A 85 -15.03 -6.89 -2.64
C ALA A 85 -14.08 -7.49 -3.67
N LYS A 86 -13.82 -8.80 -3.60
CA LYS A 86 -13.01 -9.53 -4.56
C LYS A 86 -13.55 -9.42 -5.98
N GLU A 87 -14.84 -9.69 -6.17
CA GLU A 87 -15.50 -9.59 -7.48
C GLU A 87 -15.38 -8.16 -8.06
N MET A 88 -15.49 -7.13 -7.22
CA MET A 88 -15.36 -5.74 -7.64
C MET A 88 -13.91 -5.42 -8.07
N TYR A 89 -12.92 -5.79 -7.27
CA TYR A 89 -11.50 -5.60 -7.65
C TYR A 89 -11.13 -6.37 -8.92
N GLU A 90 -11.57 -7.63 -9.05
CA GLU A 90 -11.33 -8.43 -10.24
C GLU A 90 -12.01 -7.84 -11.50
N THR A 91 -13.20 -7.25 -11.33
CA THR A 91 -13.89 -6.56 -12.42
C THR A 91 -13.15 -5.28 -12.81
N SER A 92 -12.66 -4.51 -11.83
CA SER A 92 -11.79 -3.37 -12.07
C SER A 92 -10.58 -3.76 -12.92
N LEU A 93 -9.88 -4.84 -12.56
CA LEU A 93 -8.71 -5.33 -13.32
C LEU A 93 -9.05 -5.84 -14.73
N LYS A 94 -10.24 -6.44 -14.92
CA LYS A 94 -10.69 -6.86 -16.25
C LYS A 94 -10.97 -5.70 -17.18
N LEU A 95 -11.50 -4.60 -16.65
CA LEU A 95 -11.74 -3.38 -17.41
C LEU A 95 -10.44 -2.64 -17.73
N GLN A 96 -9.56 -2.52 -16.75
CA GLN A 96 -8.26 -1.86 -16.87
C GLN A 96 -7.30 -2.43 -15.84
N GLU A 97 -6.15 -2.94 -16.27
CA GLU A 97 -5.10 -3.31 -15.33
C GLU A 97 -4.63 -2.06 -14.56
N ASN A 98 -4.67 -2.15 -13.22
CA ASN A 98 -4.32 -1.04 -12.35
C ASN A 98 -3.74 -1.54 -11.02
N ALA A 99 -2.78 -0.79 -10.49
CA ALA A 99 -2.08 -1.15 -9.26
C ALA A 99 -2.99 -1.07 -8.02
N TRP A 100 -4.00 -0.22 -8.04
CA TRP A 100 -4.87 0.01 -6.89
C TRP A 100 -5.78 -1.16 -6.57
N ALA A 101 -6.38 -1.77 -7.59
CA ALA A 101 -7.16 -3.00 -7.40
C ALA A 101 -6.26 -4.19 -7.02
N LEU A 102 -5.03 -4.27 -7.54
CA LEU A 102 -4.04 -5.26 -7.11
C LEU A 102 -3.68 -5.09 -5.62
N HIS A 103 -3.50 -3.85 -5.15
CA HIS A 103 -3.29 -3.58 -3.73
C HIS A 103 -4.49 -4.01 -2.88
N GLY A 104 -5.72 -3.70 -3.32
CA GLY A 104 -6.95 -4.16 -2.65
C GLY A 104 -7.02 -5.68 -2.55
N LEU A 105 -6.71 -6.40 -3.63
CA LEU A 105 -6.66 -7.88 -3.63
C LEU A 105 -5.53 -8.44 -2.75
N ALA A 106 -4.39 -7.76 -2.67
CA ALA A 106 -3.31 -8.15 -1.76
C ALA A 106 -3.75 -8.04 -0.29
N CYS A 107 -4.37 -6.91 0.09
CA CYS A 107 -4.91 -6.71 1.43
C CYS A 107 -6.00 -7.74 1.78
N LEU A 108 -6.91 -8.00 0.86
CA LEU A 108 -7.94 -9.02 1.01
C LEU A 108 -7.34 -10.42 1.19
N SER A 109 -6.32 -10.76 0.39
CA SER A 109 -5.63 -12.05 0.49
C SER A 109 -4.89 -12.22 1.81
N ILE A 110 -4.34 -11.14 2.40
CA ILE A 110 -3.78 -11.16 3.77
C ILE A 110 -4.89 -11.46 4.77
N HIS A 111 -6.03 -10.78 4.66
CA HIS A 111 -7.19 -11.00 5.54
C HIS A 111 -7.71 -12.44 5.47
N GLU A 112 -7.70 -13.04 4.27
CA GLU A 112 -8.05 -14.46 4.05
C GLU A 112 -6.92 -15.44 4.49
N GLY A 113 -5.77 -14.97 4.93
CA GLY A 113 -4.61 -15.78 5.31
C GLY A 113 -3.81 -16.34 4.12
N ASN A 114 -4.08 -15.91 2.90
CA ASN A 114 -3.41 -16.38 1.69
C ASN A 114 -2.17 -15.53 1.36
N LYS A 115 -1.11 -15.70 2.14
CA LYS A 115 0.15 -14.96 2.02
C LYS A 115 0.78 -15.05 0.62
N ASN A 116 0.73 -16.22 -0.02
CA ASN A 116 1.33 -16.40 -1.34
C ASN A 116 0.62 -15.56 -2.41
N LEU A 117 -0.71 -15.56 -2.40
CA LEU A 117 -1.49 -14.79 -3.35
C LEU A 117 -1.33 -13.29 -3.11
N ALA A 118 -1.32 -12.87 -1.85
CA ALA A 118 -1.06 -11.48 -1.46
C ALA A 118 0.28 -10.98 -1.99
N ALA A 119 1.34 -11.78 -1.82
CA ALA A 119 2.67 -11.45 -2.33
C ALA A 119 2.70 -11.31 -3.86
N LEU A 120 1.98 -12.18 -4.60
CA LEU A 120 1.88 -12.09 -6.06
C LEU A 120 1.18 -10.79 -6.51
N TYR A 121 0.06 -10.44 -5.89
CA TYR A 121 -0.64 -9.19 -6.19
C TYR A 121 0.22 -7.96 -5.86
N ALA A 122 0.91 -7.98 -4.71
CA ALA A 122 1.80 -6.90 -4.32
C ALA A 122 2.93 -6.71 -5.35
N GLN A 123 3.62 -7.79 -5.74
CA GLN A 123 4.68 -7.73 -6.74
C GLN A 123 4.17 -7.17 -8.08
N ARG A 124 3.01 -7.65 -8.57
CA ARG A 124 2.45 -7.14 -9.82
C ARG A 124 2.11 -5.65 -9.74
N GLY A 125 1.53 -5.19 -8.64
CA GLY A 125 1.25 -3.77 -8.42
C GLY A 125 2.53 -2.92 -8.36
N MET A 126 3.59 -3.43 -7.70
CA MET A 126 4.90 -2.78 -7.66
C MET A 126 5.54 -2.65 -9.05
N GLU A 127 5.36 -3.64 -9.92
CA GLU A 127 5.81 -3.56 -11.33
C GLU A 127 5.11 -2.43 -12.08
N LEU A 128 3.78 -2.30 -11.93
CA LEU A 128 2.99 -1.24 -12.55
C LEU A 128 3.35 0.16 -12.02
N LYS A 129 3.65 0.25 -10.72
CA LYS A 129 3.99 1.52 -10.04
C LYS A 129 5.48 1.60 -9.69
N ARG A 130 6.35 1.19 -10.62
CA ARG A 130 7.80 1.07 -10.40
C ARG A 130 8.44 2.36 -9.87
N HIS A 131 8.02 3.50 -10.35
CA HIS A 131 8.59 4.81 -10.02
C HIS A 131 7.81 5.57 -8.92
N CYS A 132 6.84 4.92 -8.27
CA CYS A 132 6.05 5.51 -7.20
C CYS A 132 6.55 5.04 -5.83
N LEU A 133 7.34 5.88 -5.15
CA LEU A 133 7.94 5.53 -3.85
C LEU A 133 6.91 5.12 -2.79
N SER A 134 5.79 5.82 -2.69
CA SER A 134 4.74 5.49 -1.73
C SER A 134 4.20 4.07 -1.96
N TYR A 135 3.95 3.72 -3.21
CA TYR A 135 3.48 2.39 -3.58
C TYR A 135 4.54 1.31 -3.34
N GLN A 136 5.81 1.59 -3.65
CA GLN A 136 6.92 0.66 -3.38
C GLN A 136 7.05 0.37 -1.87
N LYS A 137 6.95 1.38 -1.02
CA LYS A 137 6.99 1.19 0.44
C LYS A 137 5.83 0.30 0.94
N GLU A 138 4.61 0.55 0.48
CA GLU A 138 3.44 -0.28 0.84
C GLU A 138 3.58 -1.71 0.31
N GLY A 139 4.07 -1.89 -0.91
CA GLY A 139 4.35 -3.20 -1.49
C GLY A 139 5.38 -3.99 -0.66
N LEU A 140 6.48 -3.37 -0.27
CA LEU A 140 7.50 -3.99 0.59
C LEU A 140 6.92 -4.39 1.96
N LYS A 141 6.04 -3.57 2.54
CA LYS A 141 5.32 -3.89 3.77
C LYS A 141 4.45 -5.14 3.61
N ILE A 142 3.68 -5.23 2.54
CA ILE A 142 2.87 -6.41 2.23
C ILE A 142 3.75 -7.66 2.06
N LEU A 143 4.85 -7.55 1.31
CA LEU A 143 5.78 -8.66 1.13
C LEU A 143 6.39 -9.13 2.46
N SER A 144 6.70 -8.20 3.38
CA SER A 144 7.19 -8.51 4.73
C SER A 144 6.13 -9.25 5.55
N GLN A 145 4.89 -8.78 5.56
CA GLN A 145 3.76 -9.45 6.24
C GLN A 145 3.50 -10.85 5.68
N CYS A 146 3.75 -11.04 4.40
CA CYS A 146 3.65 -12.35 3.74
C CYS A 146 4.88 -13.25 3.94
N GLU A 147 5.92 -12.77 4.63
CA GLU A 147 7.21 -13.45 4.78
C GLU A 147 7.90 -13.76 3.43
N ALA A 148 7.57 -12.99 2.41
CA ALA A 148 8.09 -13.12 1.05
C ALA A 148 9.46 -12.42 0.89
N TYR A 149 10.40 -12.73 1.77
CA TYR A 149 11.68 -12.03 1.90
C TYR A 149 12.53 -12.07 0.62
N ARG A 150 12.48 -13.18 -0.12
CA ARG A 150 13.19 -13.27 -1.42
C ARG A 150 12.62 -12.30 -2.45
N ALA A 151 11.30 -12.10 -2.44
CA ALA A 151 10.64 -11.13 -3.30
C ALA A 151 11.04 -9.69 -2.94
N ILE A 152 11.21 -9.37 -1.64
CA ILE A 152 11.76 -8.08 -1.20
C ILE A 152 13.13 -7.83 -1.83
N LEU A 153 14.05 -8.81 -1.77
CA LEU A 153 15.39 -8.67 -2.35
C LEU A 153 15.35 -8.49 -3.88
N GLN A 154 14.45 -9.20 -4.56
CA GLN A 154 14.26 -9.07 -6.00
C GLN A 154 13.72 -7.68 -6.38
N GLN A 155 12.72 -7.18 -5.65
CA GLN A 155 12.18 -5.84 -5.88
C GLN A 155 13.22 -4.74 -5.61
N TYR A 156 13.95 -4.84 -4.51
CA TYR A 156 15.03 -3.90 -4.22
C TYR A 156 16.08 -3.85 -5.34
N ALA A 157 16.44 -4.99 -5.91
CA ALA A 157 17.46 -5.06 -6.98
C ALA A 157 17.07 -4.27 -8.24
N VAL A 158 15.75 -4.13 -8.53
CA VAL A 158 15.23 -3.43 -9.72
C VAL A 158 14.68 -2.05 -9.45
N MET A 159 14.71 -1.58 -8.18
CA MET A 159 14.30 -0.23 -7.80
C MET A 159 15.27 0.84 -8.31
N ASP A 160 14.76 2.05 -8.47
CA ASP A 160 15.56 3.24 -8.77
C ASP A 160 16.53 3.55 -7.61
N GLU A 161 17.71 4.05 -7.93
CA GLU A 161 18.77 4.27 -6.93
C GLU A 161 18.40 5.30 -5.86
N ASP A 162 17.62 6.31 -6.21
CA ASP A 162 17.09 7.29 -5.27
C ASP A 162 16.14 6.66 -4.26
N MET A 163 15.30 5.70 -4.68
CA MET A 163 14.43 4.95 -3.77
C MET A 163 15.22 4.04 -2.84
N LYS A 164 16.32 3.42 -3.32
CA LYS A 164 17.18 2.56 -2.51
C LYS A 164 17.83 3.30 -1.35
N SER A 165 18.01 4.63 -1.47
CA SER A 165 18.58 5.46 -0.39
C SER A 165 17.59 5.77 0.73
N ILE A 166 16.28 5.49 0.53
CA ILE A 166 15.24 5.80 1.52
C ILE A 166 15.28 4.79 2.67
N GLY A 167 15.35 5.28 3.90
CA GLY A 167 15.56 4.47 5.10
C GLY A 167 14.53 3.36 5.28
N ARG A 168 13.24 3.60 5.00
CA ARG A 168 12.21 2.56 5.06
C ARG A 168 12.43 1.45 4.02
N VAL A 169 12.90 1.78 2.83
CA VAL A 169 13.24 0.81 1.79
C VAL A 169 14.46 0.00 2.21
N GLN A 170 15.49 0.67 2.74
CA GLN A 170 16.70 0.00 3.29
C GLN A 170 16.36 -0.93 4.45
N TYR A 171 15.42 -0.54 5.31
CA TYR A 171 14.92 -1.37 6.40
C TYR A 171 14.35 -2.70 5.87
N TYR A 172 13.42 -2.66 4.91
CA TYR A 172 12.86 -3.90 4.35
C TYR A 172 13.91 -4.72 3.60
N TYR A 173 14.86 -4.08 2.94
CA TYR A 173 15.98 -4.78 2.30
C TYR A 173 16.85 -5.50 3.35
N ALA A 174 17.23 -4.82 4.43
CA ALA A 174 17.98 -5.41 5.53
C ALA A 174 17.21 -6.59 6.19
N LEU A 175 15.90 -6.43 6.41
CA LEU A 175 15.04 -7.50 6.90
C LEU A 175 15.05 -8.71 5.94
N GLY A 176 14.94 -8.46 4.64
CA GLY A 176 15.04 -9.51 3.61
C GLY A 176 16.38 -10.25 3.67
N LEU A 177 17.49 -9.52 3.83
CA LEU A 177 18.83 -10.10 3.98
C LEU A 177 18.91 -11.00 5.22
N VAL A 178 18.51 -10.50 6.39
CA VAL A 178 18.54 -11.26 7.65
C VAL A 178 17.70 -12.52 7.54
N LYS A 179 16.44 -12.40 7.10
CA LYS A 179 15.50 -13.53 7.00
C LYS A 179 15.85 -14.56 5.93
N THR A 180 16.75 -14.21 5.00
CA THR A 180 17.29 -15.15 3.99
C THR A 180 18.67 -15.68 4.31
N GLY A 181 19.24 -15.34 5.47
CA GLY A 181 20.55 -15.81 5.94
C GLY A 181 21.76 -15.08 5.33
N ARG A 182 21.54 -13.91 4.70
CA ARG A 182 22.62 -13.05 4.15
C ARG A 182 23.11 -12.07 5.22
N LEU A 183 23.59 -12.63 6.34
CA LEU A 183 23.83 -11.87 7.59
C LEU A 183 24.97 -10.87 7.45
N GLU A 184 26.08 -11.21 6.75
CA GLU A 184 27.21 -10.31 6.58
C GLU A 184 26.86 -9.09 5.70
N GLU A 185 25.90 -9.26 4.76
CA GLU A 185 25.44 -8.13 3.94
C GLU A 185 24.53 -7.22 4.73
N ALA A 186 23.66 -7.79 5.56
CA ALA A 186 22.82 -7.02 6.46
C ALA A 186 23.67 -6.25 7.49
N ASP A 187 24.70 -6.90 8.04
CA ASP A 187 25.63 -6.30 8.97
C ASP A 187 26.35 -5.08 8.38
N LYS A 188 26.90 -5.22 7.17
CA LYS A 188 27.52 -4.09 6.45
C LYS A 188 26.58 -2.91 6.26
N LEU A 189 25.30 -3.18 5.98
CA LEU A 189 24.31 -2.14 5.78
C LEU A 189 23.96 -1.44 7.10
N LEU A 190 23.67 -2.21 8.15
CA LEU A 190 23.28 -1.68 9.46
C LEU A 190 24.43 -0.98 10.21
N ASN A 191 25.63 -1.49 10.08
CA ASN A 191 26.82 -0.94 10.73
C ASN A 191 27.66 -0.01 9.84
N SER A 192 27.16 0.37 8.65
CA SER A 192 27.80 1.40 7.84
C SER A 192 27.85 2.75 8.58
N GLU A 193 28.70 3.65 8.12
CA GLU A 193 28.87 4.98 8.74
C GLU A 193 27.56 5.76 8.79
N GLU A 194 26.76 5.69 7.74
CA GLU A 194 25.43 6.33 7.63
C GLU A 194 24.34 5.54 8.37
N GLY A 195 24.45 4.20 8.37
CA GLY A 195 23.43 3.32 8.92
C GLY A 195 22.09 3.43 8.17
N ILE A 196 21.05 2.89 8.77
CA ILE A 196 19.68 3.03 8.25
C ILE A 196 18.95 4.06 9.11
N MET A 197 18.48 5.14 8.49
CA MET A 197 17.69 6.19 9.14
C MET A 197 16.26 6.15 8.64
N VAL A 198 15.31 5.73 9.49
CA VAL A 198 13.89 5.66 9.16
C VAL A 198 13.18 6.86 9.77
N ASP A 199 12.69 7.76 8.92
CA ASP A 199 12.05 9.02 9.34
C ASP A 199 10.55 8.86 9.63
N ASP A 200 9.93 7.75 9.16
CA ASP A 200 8.50 7.48 9.25
C ASP A 200 8.18 6.34 10.25
N VAL A 201 8.84 6.33 11.40
CA VAL A 201 8.60 5.34 12.46
C VAL A 201 7.19 5.49 13.02
N ARG A 202 6.45 4.38 13.06
CA ARG A 202 5.11 4.30 13.68
C ARG A 202 5.12 3.27 14.81
N GLU A 203 4.35 3.53 15.85
CA GLU A 203 4.18 2.56 16.93
C GLU A 203 3.65 1.22 16.41
N GLY A 204 4.23 0.11 16.88
CA GLY A 204 3.82 -1.26 16.52
C GLY A 204 4.33 -1.77 15.17
N GLU A 205 5.18 -1.02 14.47
CA GLU A 205 5.91 -1.54 13.30
C GLU A 205 7.26 -2.12 13.73
N ASP A 206 7.75 -3.12 12.97
CA ASP A 206 9.07 -3.72 13.17
C ASP A 206 10.15 -2.64 13.28
N SER A 207 11.03 -2.77 14.25
CA SER A 207 12.06 -1.77 14.53
C SER A 207 13.43 -2.18 13.98
N ILE A 208 14.25 -1.20 13.68
CA ILE A 208 15.68 -1.44 13.34
C ILE A 208 16.40 -2.08 14.53
N GLN A 209 16.00 -1.76 15.75
CA GLN A 209 16.53 -2.38 16.95
C GLN A 209 16.31 -3.89 16.95
N ASP A 210 15.07 -4.36 16.69
CA ASP A 210 14.76 -5.80 16.65
C ASP A 210 15.57 -6.52 15.56
N LEU A 211 15.73 -5.87 14.41
CA LEU A 211 16.53 -6.39 13.32
C LEU A 211 18.02 -6.49 13.70
N TRP A 212 18.53 -5.49 14.39
CA TRP A 212 19.92 -5.46 14.87
C TRP A 212 20.14 -6.50 15.98
N GLU A 213 19.17 -6.73 16.86
CA GLU A 213 19.24 -7.76 17.91
C GLU A 213 19.32 -9.17 17.31
N ILE A 214 18.56 -9.46 16.25
CA ILE A 214 18.68 -10.74 15.52
C ILE A 214 20.10 -10.90 14.97
N LEU A 215 20.66 -9.88 14.34
CA LEU A 215 22.04 -9.90 13.82
C LEU A 215 23.07 -10.10 14.95
N ASN A 216 22.91 -9.39 16.07
CA ASN A 216 23.80 -9.51 17.21
C ASN A 216 23.80 -10.94 17.76
N HIS A 217 22.63 -11.56 17.88
CA HIS A 217 22.52 -12.95 18.31
C HIS A 217 23.24 -13.90 17.34
N GLU A 218 22.97 -13.79 16.05
CA GLU A 218 23.47 -14.74 15.04
C GLU A 218 24.97 -14.56 14.73
N LEU A 219 25.46 -13.32 14.62
CA LEU A 219 26.86 -13.04 14.22
C LEU A 219 27.78 -12.79 15.41
N TYR A 220 27.28 -12.17 16.48
CA TYR A 220 28.12 -11.68 17.57
C TYR A 220 27.87 -12.40 18.89
N GLN A 221 26.98 -13.41 18.93
CA GLN A 221 26.64 -14.18 20.14
C GLN A 221 26.30 -13.26 21.33
N ASP A 222 25.51 -12.22 21.07
CA ASP A 222 25.07 -11.20 22.04
C ASP A 222 26.21 -10.37 22.67
N ARG A 223 27.38 -10.33 22.04
CA ARG A 223 28.56 -9.61 22.57
C ARG A 223 28.70 -8.18 22.05
N ALA A 224 28.02 -7.83 20.96
CA ALA A 224 28.06 -6.48 20.42
C ALA A 224 27.03 -5.57 21.13
N SER A 225 27.36 -4.30 21.28
CA SER A 225 26.43 -3.31 21.83
C SER A 225 25.59 -2.70 20.71
N LEU A 226 24.29 -2.50 20.98
CA LEU A 226 23.41 -1.77 20.05
C LEU A 226 23.99 -0.37 19.78
N PRO A 227 24.22 0.02 18.51
CA PRO A 227 24.65 1.37 18.20
C PRO A 227 23.67 2.41 18.73
N TYR A 228 24.19 3.51 19.30
CA TYR A 228 23.37 4.58 19.89
C TYR A 228 22.27 5.10 18.95
N ARG A 229 22.55 5.19 17.66
CA ARG A 229 21.59 5.62 16.61
C ARG A 229 20.35 4.74 16.48
N TYR A 230 20.39 3.50 16.98
CA TYR A 230 19.25 2.55 16.93
C TYR A 230 18.55 2.42 18.29
N THR A 231 19.03 3.10 19.32
CA THR A 231 18.33 3.15 20.60
C THR A 231 17.15 4.12 20.52
N PHE A 232 15.99 3.67 20.96
CA PHE A 232 14.80 4.53 21.02
C PHE A 232 14.97 5.49 22.21
N HIS A 233 15.15 6.77 21.97
CA HIS A 233 15.11 7.80 23.00
C HIS A 233 13.71 8.40 23.00
N ALA A 234 12.84 7.95 23.93
CA ALA A 234 11.61 8.67 24.23
C ALA A 234 12.01 10.02 24.86
N ASN A 235 11.79 11.12 24.15
CA ASN A 235 11.84 12.47 24.68
C ASN A 235 10.56 12.82 25.43
#